data_93fdbcd89b77e9c03ccb268b3fbc797e
#
_entry.id   93fdbcd89b77e9c03ccb268b3fbc797e
#
_cell.length_a   1.000
_cell.length_b   1.000
_cell.length_c   1.000
_cell.angle_alpha   90.00
_cell.angle_beta   90.00
_cell.angle_gamma   90.00
#
_symmetry.space_group_name_H-M   'P 1'
#
loop_
_entity.id
_entity.type
_entity.pdbx_description
1 polymer ?
#
loop_
_entity_poly.entity_id
_entity_poly.type
_entity_poly.pdbx_seq_one_letter_code
_entity_poly.pdbx_strand_id
1 'polypeptide(L)'
;MLIYQDAKNIHTVTLDDCRNSIEEFVAVARYHAKVKFTEGFRKRVSASRKSLEATIASGAGVYGVNTGFGDNVRYRISEDEMVQLQENILRSHGCSVGRILTEEEARALMLMQLMSIGKGYSAVRLEMLEQIRVFLNEGLYPYAPCEGTIGGLSFQPYIAVTYIGEGRLIENGVPCPAAEVLKLHGIKPLSIKAREGLALLSNASHSIGVGLLAVYDFIMTMRHADLCAALVCEALRSTDKAYDPRLIQLKNHKDTSETAEFLCKVLNGSEIMNESRTLRVQDSMNTRIIPHVHGAAKRMVTQTYDALMEELNAVFDNPVFLADGTALMGSNWDATTIELYCDSLAIAVMDVAKLTEVHVERLVDPHLSGLPAFLVKNPGLNNGYMILQYVTAGLLADIALLASPAACFNAAVSAGQESPIYRDDTAARQLYAAVQKLRRMVSMTMMTA
;
A
#
# COMPACT_ATOMS: atom_id res chain seq x y z
N MET A 1 0.92 9.52 -17.31
CA MET A 1 -0.25 9.02 -16.54
C MET A 1 0.11 7.64 -16.02
N LEU A 2 0.08 7.42 -14.70
CA LEU A 2 0.58 6.17 -14.06
C LEU A 2 -0.49 5.06 -13.98
N ILE A 3 -1.78 5.40 -14.08
CA ILE A 3 -2.89 4.46 -14.09
C ILE A 3 -3.62 4.60 -15.42
N TYR A 4 -3.72 3.49 -16.17
CA TYR A 4 -4.20 3.46 -17.54
C TYR A 4 -5.63 2.95 -17.67
N GLN A 5 -6.10 2.17 -16.70
CA GLN A 5 -7.46 1.64 -16.66
C GLN A 5 -8.01 1.63 -15.23
N ASP A 6 -9.32 1.58 -15.10
CA ASP A 6 -9.97 1.43 -13.80
C ASP A 6 -9.86 -0.04 -13.35
N ALA A 7 -9.22 -0.26 -12.21
CA ALA A 7 -9.05 -1.59 -11.62
C ALA A 7 -10.39 -2.32 -11.39
N LYS A 8 -11.49 -1.59 -11.17
CA LYS A 8 -12.83 -2.14 -11.01
C LYS A 8 -13.32 -2.93 -12.24
N ASN A 9 -12.81 -2.61 -13.42
CA ASN A 9 -13.21 -3.24 -14.68
C ASN A 9 -12.41 -4.53 -14.98
N ILE A 10 -11.42 -4.88 -14.15
CA ILE A 10 -10.64 -6.11 -14.28
C ILE A 10 -11.30 -7.19 -13.42
N HIS A 11 -11.78 -8.26 -14.05
CA HIS A 11 -12.49 -9.34 -13.35
C HIS A 11 -11.67 -10.62 -13.16
N THR A 12 -10.56 -10.73 -13.87
CA THR A 12 -9.64 -11.88 -13.76
C THR A 12 -8.22 -11.41 -13.96
N VAL A 13 -7.32 -11.86 -13.10
CA VAL A 13 -5.88 -11.65 -13.19
C VAL A 13 -5.20 -13.01 -13.34
N THR A 14 -4.33 -13.10 -14.33
CA THR A 14 -3.60 -14.35 -14.62
C THR A 14 -2.13 -14.16 -14.23
N LEU A 15 -1.66 -14.98 -13.30
CA LEU A 15 -0.27 -14.96 -12.87
C LEU A 15 0.57 -15.88 -13.77
N ASP A 16 1.61 -15.34 -14.36
CA ASP A 16 2.59 -16.02 -15.21
C ASP A 16 3.98 -15.41 -15.08
N ASP A 17 4.78 -15.39 -16.16
CA ASP A 17 6.11 -14.77 -16.21
C ASP A 17 6.07 -13.26 -16.51
N CYS A 18 4.92 -12.74 -16.90
CA CYS A 18 4.76 -11.32 -17.21
C CYS A 18 4.76 -10.47 -15.94
N ARG A 19 5.07 -9.18 -16.11
CA ARG A 19 4.93 -8.22 -15.02
C ARG A 19 3.47 -7.88 -14.83
N ASN A 20 3.01 -7.93 -13.59
CA ASN A 20 1.68 -7.47 -13.23
C ASN A 20 1.66 -5.96 -13.02
N SER A 21 0.50 -5.34 -13.29
CA SER A 21 0.27 -3.91 -13.09
C SER A 21 -0.34 -3.63 -11.71
N ILE A 22 -0.27 -2.35 -11.30
CA ILE A 22 -0.92 -1.90 -10.05
C ILE A 22 -2.44 -2.05 -10.14
N GLU A 23 -3.03 -1.86 -11.32
CA GLU A 23 -4.47 -2.01 -11.55
C GLU A 23 -4.92 -3.46 -11.36
N GLU A 24 -4.14 -4.43 -11.87
CA GLU A 24 -4.40 -5.86 -11.64
C GLU A 24 -4.29 -6.21 -10.16
N PHE A 25 -3.29 -5.67 -9.47
CA PHE A 25 -3.12 -5.86 -8.04
C PHE A 25 -4.33 -5.34 -7.25
N VAL A 26 -4.74 -4.10 -7.50
CA VAL A 26 -5.90 -3.46 -6.85
C VAL A 26 -7.20 -4.17 -7.21
N ALA A 27 -7.34 -4.68 -8.45
CA ALA A 27 -8.50 -5.45 -8.88
C ALA A 27 -8.73 -6.69 -8.02
N VAL A 28 -7.67 -7.42 -7.68
CA VAL A 28 -7.77 -8.60 -6.81
C VAL A 28 -7.96 -8.21 -5.35
N ALA A 29 -7.16 -7.26 -4.84
CA ALA A 29 -7.17 -6.90 -3.43
C ALA A 29 -8.49 -6.22 -3.02
N ARG A 30 -9.02 -5.31 -3.84
CA ARG A 30 -10.18 -4.46 -3.54
C ARG A 30 -11.48 -4.89 -4.21
N TYR A 31 -11.39 -5.32 -5.48
CA TYR A 31 -12.58 -5.59 -6.31
C TYR A 31 -12.83 -7.06 -6.57
N HIS A 32 -12.15 -7.95 -5.85
CA HIS A 32 -12.37 -9.41 -5.87
C HIS A 32 -12.21 -10.05 -7.26
N ALA A 33 -11.36 -9.48 -8.12
CA ALA A 33 -10.99 -10.11 -9.36
C ALA A 33 -10.43 -11.53 -9.09
N LYS A 34 -10.80 -12.49 -9.91
CA LYS A 34 -10.39 -13.90 -9.73
C LYS A 34 -8.95 -14.10 -10.19
N VAL A 35 -8.18 -14.85 -9.42
CA VAL A 35 -6.78 -15.19 -9.74
C VAL A 35 -6.73 -16.54 -10.44
N LYS A 36 -5.95 -16.63 -11.53
CA LYS A 36 -5.64 -17.84 -12.28
C LYS A 36 -4.14 -18.02 -12.44
N PHE A 37 -3.69 -19.26 -12.58
CA PHE A 37 -2.31 -19.62 -12.88
C PHE A 37 -2.18 -20.14 -14.30
N THR A 38 -1.10 -19.74 -15.00
CA THR A 38 -0.71 -20.36 -16.26
C THR A 38 -0.05 -21.71 -16.02
N GLU A 39 0.10 -22.48 -17.08
CA GLU A 39 0.89 -23.73 -17.03
C GLU A 39 2.38 -23.43 -16.77
N GLY A 40 2.90 -22.31 -17.29
CA GLY A 40 4.25 -21.82 -17.02
C GLY A 40 4.50 -21.59 -15.54
N PHE A 41 3.58 -20.87 -14.87
CA PHE A 41 3.61 -20.66 -13.42
C PHE A 41 3.70 -21.99 -12.64
N ARG A 42 2.82 -22.96 -12.97
CA ARG A 42 2.78 -24.28 -12.32
C ARG A 42 4.08 -25.05 -12.48
N LYS A 43 4.65 -25.04 -13.68
CA LYS A 43 5.93 -25.71 -13.99
C LYS A 43 7.10 -25.12 -13.22
N ARG A 44 7.19 -23.77 -13.12
CA ARG A 44 8.28 -23.10 -12.36
C ARG A 44 8.24 -23.48 -10.89
N VAL A 45 7.07 -23.33 -10.26
CA VAL A 45 6.89 -23.67 -8.85
C VAL A 45 7.27 -25.12 -8.58
N SER A 46 6.81 -26.05 -9.41
CA SER A 46 7.12 -27.48 -9.26
C SER A 46 8.60 -27.79 -9.47
N ALA A 47 9.27 -27.07 -10.39
CA ALA A 47 10.70 -27.25 -10.62
C ALA A 47 11.53 -26.79 -9.41
N SER A 48 11.21 -25.64 -8.83
CA SER A 48 11.85 -25.10 -7.62
C SER A 48 11.67 -26.05 -6.43
N ARG A 49 10.51 -26.65 -6.26
CA ARG A 49 10.26 -27.66 -5.21
C ARG A 49 11.16 -28.88 -5.35
N LYS A 50 11.31 -29.39 -6.57
CA LYS A 50 12.20 -30.54 -6.83
C LYS A 50 13.67 -30.23 -6.49
N SER A 51 14.10 -28.98 -6.73
CA SER A 51 15.44 -28.52 -6.34
C SER A 51 15.66 -28.62 -4.83
N LEU A 52 14.70 -28.15 -4.01
CA LEU A 52 14.78 -28.30 -2.54
C LEU A 52 14.87 -29.76 -2.12
N GLU A 53 14.03 -30.63 -2.67
CA GLU A 53 14.01 -32.07 -2.32
C GLU A 53 15.36 -32.74 -2.62
N ALA A 54 15.98 -32.40 -3.74
CA ALA A 54 17.33 -32.86 -4.07
C ALA A 54 18.38 -32.31 -3.07
N THR A 55 18.28 -31.05 -2.67
CA THR A 55 19.17 -30.43 -1.70
C THR A 55 19.06 -31.08 -0.30
N ILE A 56 17.84 -31.37 0.14
CA ILE A 56 17.61 -32.09 1.40
C ILE A 56 18.25 -33.49 1.35
N ALA A 57 18.00 -34.24 0.26
CA ALA A 57 18.55 -35.57 0.07
C ALA A 57 20.10 -35.60 0.04
N SER A 58 20.75 -34.50 -0.36
CA SER A 58 22.23 -34.40 -0.32
C SER A 58 22.79 -34.19 1.10
N GLY A 59 21.94 -33.91 2.11
CA GLY A 59 22.35 -33.60 3.46
C GLY A 59 22.88 -32.18 3.67
N ALA A 60 22.79 -31.30 2.65
CA ALA A 60 23.22 -29.91 2.74
C ALA A 60 22.40 -29.14 3.78
N GLY A 61 23.05 -28.22 4.51
CA GLY A 61 22.38 -27.33 5.46
C GLY A 61 21.64 -26.21 4.71
N VAL A 62 20.34 -26.09 4.97
CA VAL A 62 19.50 -25.02 4.40
C VAL A 62 18.78 -24.31 5.54
N TYR A 63 18.95 -22.98 5.60
CA TYR A 63 18.34 -22.15 6.63
C TYR A 63 16.83 -22.34 6.71
N GLY A 64 16.31 -22.60 7.91
CA GLY A 64 14.88 -22.73 8.16
C GLY A 64 14.19 -23.90 7.44
N VAL A 65 14.97 -24.83 6.91
CA VAL A 65 14.50 -26.12 6.35
C VAL A 65 14.95 -27.26 7.26
N ASN A 66 16.26 -27.46 7.36
CA ASN A 66 16.90 -28.45 8.26
C ASN A 66 17.85 -27.77 9.29
N THR A 67 17.62 -26.49 9.56
CA THR A 67 18.21 -25.72 10.67
C THR A 67 17.12 -24.94 11.38
N GLY A 68 17.38 -24.45 12.60
CA GLY A 68 16.52 -23.47 13.27
C GLY A 68 16.53 -22.09 12.58
N PHE A 69 15.78 -21.14 13.13
CA PHE A 69 15.60 -19.78 12.63
C PHE A 69 16.38 -18.77 13.48
N GLY A 70 16.73 -17.61 12.91
CA GLY A 70 17.42 -16.52 13.59
C GLY A 70 18.71 -17.02 14.26
N ASP A 71 18.94 -16.69 15.52
CA ASP A 71 20.10 -17.16 16.30
C ASP A 71 20.12 -18.69 16.48
N ASN A 72 19.01 -19.37 16.29
CA ASN A 72 18.91 -20.84 16.35
C ASN A 72 19.41 -21.54 15.07
N VAL A 73 19.94 -20.85 14.09
CA VAL A 73 20.46 -21.41 12.81
C VAL A 73 21.53 -22.50 13.04
N ARG A 74 22.22 -22.47 14.16
CA ARG A 74 23.25 -23.45 14.58
C ARG A 74 22.71 -24.84 14.91
N TYR A 75 21.41 -24.96 15.20
CA TYR A 75 20.79 -26.24 15.53
C TYR A 75 20.33 -26.96 14.29
N ARG A 76 20.73 -28.21 14.11
CA ARG A 76 20.28 -29.08 13.03
C ARG A 76 18.93 -29.69 13.40
N ILE A 77 18.07 -29.79 12.42
CA ILE A 77 16.73 -30.38 12.53
C ILE A 77 16.71 -31.65 11.69
N SER A 78 16.23 -32.74 12.27
CA SER A 78 16.13 -34.02 11.59
C SER A 78 15.01 -33.98 10.50
N GLU A 79 15.07 -34.90 9.55
CA GLU A 79 14.07 -34.94 8.46
C GLU A 79 12.66 -35.16 9.00
N ASP A 80 12.50 -35.99 10.03
CA ASP A 80 11.22 -36.28 10.69
C ASP A 80 10.63 -35.05 11.40
N GLU A 81 11.46 -34.10 11.81
CA GLU A 81 11.07 -32.90 12.55
C GLU A 81 10.83 -31.66 11.64
N MET A 82 11.22 -31.72 10.36
CA MET A 82 11.12 -30.56 9.46
C MET A 82 9.67 -30.04 9.31
N VAL A 83 8.68 -30.91 9.32
CA VAL A 83 7.25 -30.51 9.24
C VAL A 83 6.85 -29.81 10.54
N GLN A 84 7.19 -30.40 11.68
CA GLN A 84 6.92 -29.82 13.00
C GLN A 84 7.57 -28.44 13.17
N LEU A 85 8.80 -28.27 12.65
CA LEU A 85 9.47 -26.97 12.64
C LEU A 85 8.63 -25.90 11.90
N GLN A 86 8.06 -26.23 10.72
CA GLN A 86 7.26 -25.29 9.96
C GLN A 86 5.92 -24.95 10.65
N GLU A 87 5.28 -25.92 11.27
CA GLU A 87 4.06 -25.67 12.05
C GLU A 87 4.36 -24.83 13.30
N ASN A 88 5.45 -25.11 13.98
CA ASN A 88 5.85 -24.39 15.19
C ASN A 88 6.17 -22.91 14.91
N ILE A 89 6.83 -22.60 13.79
CA ILE A 89 7.10 -21.19 13.46
C ILE A 89 5.80 -20.44 13.20
N LEU A 90 4.82 -21.04 12.52
CA LEU A 90 3.51 -20.42 12.30
C LEU A 90 2.78 -20.12 13.62
N ARG A 91 2.82 -21.06 14.58
CA ARG A 91 2.15 -20.91 15.88
C ARG A 91 2.86 -19.92 16.80
N SER A 92 4.19 -19.91 16.80
CA SER A 92 4.99 -19.11 17.75
C SER A 92 5.16 -17.65 17.36
N HIS A 93 5.03 -17.30 16.09
CA HIS A 93 5.28 -15.94 15.59
C HIS A 93 4.02 -15.06 15.54
N GLY A 94 2.83 -15.60 15.78
CA GLY A 94 1.57 -14.84 15.87
C GLY A 94 1.46 -14.05 17.18
N CYS A 95 2.18 -12.93 17.30
CA CYS A 95 2.33 -12.16 18.53
C CYS A 95 1.87 -10.70 18.43
N SER A 96 1.40 -10.23 17.27
CA SER A 96 0.90 -8.87 17.10
C SER A 96 -0.42 -8.63 17.84
N VAL A 97 -0.72 -7.36 18.08
CA VAL A 97 -1.87 -6.90 18.87
C VAL A 97 -2.60 -5.77 18.13
N GLY A 98 -3.56 -5.12 18.80
CA GLY A 98 -4.20 -3.90 18.34
C GLY A 98 -5.25 -4.11 17.25
N ARG A 99 -5.32 -3.18 16.28
CA ARG A 99 -6.32 -3.23 15.24
C ARG A 99 -6.17 -4.46 14.34
N ILE A 100 -7.28 -4.88 13.78
CA ILE A 100 -7.33 -6.00 12.85
C ILE A 100 -7.12 -5.49 11.42
N LEU A 101 -6.41 -6.26 10.58
CA LEU A 101 -6.34 -6.01 9.15
C LEU A 101 -7.75 -5.92 8.55
N THR A 102 -7.95 -4.94 7.71
CA THR A 102 -9.15 -4.90 6.86
C THR A 102 -9.10 -6.04 5.84
N GLU A 103 -10.23 -6.38 5.26
CA GLU A 103 -10.28 -7.37 4.17
C GLU A 103 -9.31 -7.02 3.05
N GLU A 104 -9.30 -5.75 2.63
CA GLU A 104 -8.42 -5.26 1.57
C GLU A 104 -6.93 -5.44 1.90
N GLU A 105 -6.50 -5.10 3.11
CA GLU A 105 -5.12 -5.29 3.58
C GLU A 105 -4.73 -6.77 3.64
N ALA A 106 -5.62 -7.62 4.16
CA ALA A 106 -5.38 -9.07 4.22
C ALA A 106 -5.28 -9.69 2.82
N ARG A 107 -6.17 -9.30 1.90
CA ARG A 107 -6.16 -9.75 0.50
C ARG A 107 -4.92 -9.25 -0.25
N ALA A 108 -4.50 -8.00 -0.01
CA ALA A 108 -3.28 -7.43 -0.58
C ALA A 108 -2.04 -8.23 -0.13
N LEU A 109 -1.93 -8.58 1.15
CA LEU A 109 -0.86 -9.41 1.68
C LEU A 109 -0.87 -10.80 1.03
N MET A 110 -2.01 -11.50 1.02
CA MET A 110 -2.14 -12.83 0.41
C MET A 110 -1.78 -12.83 -1.09
N LEU A 111 -2.18 -11.78 -1.81
CA LEU A 111 -1.83 -11.65 -3.23
C LEU A 111 -0.32 -11.44 -3.42
N MET A 112 0.30 -10.59 -2.61
CA MET A 112 1.76 -10.38 -2.67
C MET A 112 2.54 -11.66 -2.35
N GLN A 113 2.13 -12.43 -1.33
CA GLN A 113 2.71 -13.76 -1.07
C GLN A 113 2.61 -14.64 -2.31
N LEU A 114 1.43 -14.69 -2.93
CA LEU A 114 1.18 -15.50 -4.10
C LEU A 114 2.06 -15.08 -5.29
N MET A 115 2.21 -13.78 -5.52
CA MET A 115 2.97 -13.23 -6.64
C MET A 115 4.48 -13.45 -6.47
N SER A 116 5.04 -13.20 -5.30
CA SER A 116 6.47 -13.35 -5.05
C SER A 116 6.88 -14.83 -4.97
N ILE A 117 6.19 -15.63 -4.16
CA ILE A 117 6.47 -17.06 -3.99
C ILE A 117 6.25 -17.81 -5.32
N GLY A 118 5.24 -17.41 -6.08
CA GLY A 118 4.91 -17.97 -7.41
C GLY A 118 5.95 -17.72 -8.49
N LYS A 119 6.96 -16.84 -8.26
CA LYS A 119 8.10 -16.69 -9.17
C LYS A 119 8.95 -17.97 -9.28
N GLY A 120 8.77 -18.93 -8.35
CA GLY A 120 9.43 -20.24 -8.42
C GLY A 120 10.86 -20.26 -7.84
N TYR A 121 11.14 -19.41 -6.86
CA TYR A 121 12.42 -19.39 -6.14
C TYR A 121 12.28 -19.77 -4.67
N SER A 122 11.08 -19.95 -4.16
CA SER A 122 10.81 -20.24 -2.73
C SER A 122 10.74 -21.73 -2.41
N ALA A 123 10.79 -22.60 -3.40
CA ALA A 123 10.81 -24.05 -3.26
C ALA A 123 9.63 -24.65 -2.47
N VAL A 124 8.47 -24.02 -2.56
CA VAL A 124 7.22 -24.51 -1.97
C VAL A 124 6.47 -25.42 -2.95
N ARG A 125 5.50 -26.21 -2.44
CA ARG A 125 4.62 -26.99 -3.30
C ARG A 125 3.55 -26.09 -3.94
N LEU A 126 3.07 -26.51 -5.10
CA LEU A 126 1.98 -25.84 -5.81
C LEU A 126 0.69 -25.79 -4.98
N GLU A 127 0.40 -26.84 -4.19
CA GLU A 127 -0.77 -26.95 -3.34
C GLU A 127 -0.87 -25.79 -2.33
N MET A 128 0.26 -25.29 -1.81
CA MET A 128 0.26 -24.12 -0.92
C MET A 128 -0.23 -22.87 -1.65
N LEU A 129 0.24 -22.63 -2.86
CA LEU A 129 -0.17 -21.47 -3.67
C LEU A 129 -1.63 -21.59 -4.15
N GLU A 130 -2.07 -22.83 -4.47
CA GLU A 130 -3.49 -23.08 -4.77
C GLU A 130 -4.39 -22.78 -3.56
N GLN A 131 -3.95 -23.06 -2.33
CA GLN A 131 -4.69 -22.72 -1.12
C GLN A 131 -4.87 -21.19 -0.99
N ILE A 132 -3.80 -20.40 -1.17
CA ILE A 132 -3.86 -18.94 -1.16
C ILE A 132 -4.80 -18.43 -2.26
N ARG A 133 -4.68 -18.98 -3.48
CA ARG A 133 -5.56 -18.64 -4.61
C ARG A 133 -7.03 -18.93 -4.31
N VAL A 134 -7.32 -20.04 -3.68
CA VAL A 134 -8.69 -20.40 -3.27
C VAL A 134 -9.22 -19.39 -2.27
N PHE A 135 -8.46 -19.02 -1.24
CA PHE A 135 -8.86 -18.01 -0.26
C PHE A 135 -9.20 -16.68 -0.94
N LEU A 136 -8.33 -16.19 -1.83
CA LEU A 136 -8.58 -14.96 -2.59
C LEU A 136 -9.85 -15.07 -3.46
N ASN A 137 -10.05 -16.20 -4.13
CA ASN A 137 -11.17 -16.39 -5.03
C ASN A 137 -12.52 -16.64 -4.32
N GLU A 138 -12.50 -17.23 -3.14
CA GLU A 138 -13.71 -17.43 -2.32
C GLU A 138 -14.02 -16.23 -1.38
N GLY A 139 -13.12 -15.22 -1.35
CA GLY A 139 -13.31 -14.04 -0.50
C GLY A 139 -13.04 -14.32 0.99
N LEU A 140 -12.30 -15.37 1.29
CA LEU A 140 -11.91 -15.69 2.66
C LEU A 140 -10.74 -14.82 3.10
N TYR A 141 -10.86 -14.17 4.26
CA TYR A 141 -9.76 -13.39 4.81
C TYR A 141 -9.58 -13.62 6.31
N PRO A 142 -8.33 -13.71 6.77
CA PRO A 142 -7.99 -14.02 8.15
C PRO A 142 -8.26 -12.87 9.11
N TYR A 143 -8.62 -13.23 10.36
CA TYR A 143 -8.60 -12.32 11.50
C TYR A 143 -7.16 -12.17 11.99
N ALA A 144 -6.51 -11.05 11.68
CA ALA A 144 -5.11 -10.81 12.00
C ALA A 144 -4.91 -9.45 12.68
N PRO A 145 -4.55 -9.40 13.98
CA PRO A 145 -4.04 -8.18 14.62
C PRO A 145 -2.77 -7.71 13.91
N CYS A 146 -2.57 -6.39 13.74
CA CYS A 146 -1.50 -5.88 12.89
C CYS A 146 -0.65 -4.77 13.49
N GLU A 147 -0.65 -4.61 14.81
CA GLU A 147 0.21 -3.65 15.50
C GLU A 147 1.33 -4.35 16.28
N GLY A 148 2.46 -3.64 16.47
CA GLY A 148 3.62 -4.17 17.18
C GLY A 148 4.49 -5.08 16.34
N THR A 149 4.51 -4.90 15.01
CA THR A 149 5.42 -5.61 14.11
C THR A 149 6.66 -4.79 13.80
N ILE A 150 7.75 -5.49 13.53
CA ILE A 150 8.98 -4.95 12.98
C ILE A 150 9.53 -6.00 11.99
N GLY A 151 9.94 -5.59 10.81
CA GLY A 151 10.35 -6.54 9.75
C GLY A 151 9.22 -7.47 9.26
N GLY A 152 7.94 -7.15 9.49
CA GLY A 152 6.78 -7.84 8.92
C GLY A 152 6.41 -9.20 9.51
N LEU A 153 7.15 -9.72 10.48
CA LEU A 153 7.06 -11.14 10.89
C LEU A 153 5.91 -11.49 11.86
N SER A 154 5.31 -10.52 12.56
CA SER A 154 4.49 -10.83 13.74
C SER A 154 3.01 -11.05 13.47
N PHE A 155 2.45 -10.57 12.37
CA PHE A 155 1.03 -10.75 12.04
C PHE A 155 0.76 -11.67 10.84
N GLN A 156 1.72 -11.87 9.96
CA GLN A 156 1.61 -12.83 8.85
C GLN A 156 1.27 -14.26 9.32
N PRO A 157 1.76 -14.73 10.48
CA PRO A 157 1.38 -16.04 11.02
C PRO A 157 -0.11 -16.20 11.27
N TYR A 158 -0.82 -15.13 11.68
CA TYR A 158 -2.30 -15.20 11.84
C TYR A 158 -3.01 -15.53 10.52
N ILE A 159 -2.42 -15.14 9.40
CA ILE A 159 -2.92 -15.50 8.07
C ILE A 159 -2.54 -16.94 7.74
N ALA A 160 -1.26 -17.28 7.91
CA ALA A 160 -0.70 -18.56 7.52
C ALA A 160 -1.31 -19.77 8.29
N VAL A 161 -1.61 -19.61 9.59
CA VAL A 161 -2.26 -20.68 10.36
C VAL A 161 -3.67 -21.00 9.85
N THR A 162 -4.36 -20.05 9.21
CA THR A 162 -5.71 -20.33 8.67
C THR A 162 -5.67 -21.30 7.48
N TYR A 163 -4.57 -21.34 6.74
CA TYR A 163 -4.40 -22.29 5.64
C TYR A 163 -4.34 -23.74 6.13
N ILE A 164 -3.83 -23.97 7.36
CA ILE A 164 -3.78 -25.29 8.00
C ILE A 164 -5.00 -25.58 8.87
N GLY A 165 -6.01 -24.69 8.86
CA GLY A 165 -7.27 -24.85 9.62
C GLY A 165 -7.19 -24.40 11.07
N GLU A 166 -6.13 -23.70 11.47
CA GLU A 166 -5.99 -23.08 12.79
C GLU A 166 -6.31 -21.59 12.74
N GLY A 167 -6.39 -20.92 13.92
CA GLY A 167 -6.71 -19.50 13.97
C GLY A 167 -8.16 -19.17 13.60
N ARG A 168 -8.39 -17.98 13.04
CA ARG A 168 -9.74 -17.47 12.75
C ARG A 168 -9.81 -16.84 11.36
N LEU A 169 -10.93 -17.07 10.68
CA LEU A 169 -11.35 -16.36 9.46
C LEU A 169 -12.52 -15.44 9.79
N ILE A 170 -12.68 -14.39 9.01
CA ILE A 170 -13.88 -13.54 9.10
C ILE A 170 -14.95 -14.14 8.17
N GLU A 171 -16.07 -14.54 8.75
CA GLU A 171 -17.24 -15.04 8.04
C GLU A 171 -18.44 -14.15 8.39
N ASN A 172 -19.05 -13.53 7.36
CA ASN A 172 -20.15 -12.56 7.56
C ASN A 172 -19.82 -11.42 8.57
N GLY A 173 -18.59 -10.95 8.59
CA GLY A 173 -18.11 -9.89 9.48
C GLY A 173 -17.77 -10.35 10.91
N VAL A 174 -17.84 -11.66 11.20
CA VAL A 174 -17.57 -12.22 12.52
C VAL A 174 -16.35 -13.14 12.49
N PRO A 175 -15.42 -13.04 13.48
CA PRO A 175 -14.30 -13.96 13.59
C PRO A 175 -14.76 -15.36 14.02
N CYS A 176 -14.63 -16.35 13.13
CA CYS A 176 -14.98 -17.76 13.34
C CYS A 176 -13.74 -18.65 13.30
N PRO A 177 -13.73 -19.83 13.98
CA PRO A 177 -12.65 -20.79 13.87
C PRO A 177 -12.40 -21.19 12.39
N ALA A 178 -11.13 -21.13 11.96
CA ALA A 178 -10.79 -21.39 10.56
C ALA A 178 -11.24 -22.78 10.09
N ALA A 179 -11.08 -23.81 10.93
CA ALA A 179 -11.53 -25.18 10.60
C ALA A 179 -13.03 -25.26 10.24
N GLU A 180 -13.87 -24.50 10.95
CA GLU A 180 -15.33 -24.49 10.72
C GLU A 180 -15.65 -23.80 9.39
N VAL A 181 -15.04 -22.62 9.14
CA VAL A 181 -15.23 -21.86 7.91
C VAL A 181 -14.73 -22.66 6.70
N LEU A 182 -13.54 -23.27 6.77
CA LEU A 182 -13.02 -24.12 5.69
C LEU A 182 -13.96 -25.28 5.40
N LYS A 183 -14.50 -25.94 6.43
CA LYS A 183 -15.49 -27.00 6.29
C LYS A 183 -16.77 -26.50 5.59
N LEU A 184 -17.25 -25.32 5.96
CA LEU A 184 -18.45 -24.70 5.35
C LEU A 184 -18.25 -24.48 3.84
N HIS A 185 -17.06 -24.03 3.44
CA HIS A 185 -16.70 -23.78 2.04
C HIS A 185 -16.17 -25.03 1.31
N GLY A 186 -16.15 -26.20 1.93
CA GLY A 186 -15.66 -27.45 1.33
C GLY A 186 -14.16 -27.47 1.05
N ILE A 187 -13.39 -26.63 1.74
CA ILE A 187 -11.94 -26.47 1.59
C ILE A 187 -11.22 -27.37 2.61
N LYS A 188 -10.27 -28.16 2.15
CA LYS A 188 -9.44 -28.98 3.04
C LYS A 188 -8.30 -28.13 3.61
N PRO A 189 -8.01 -28.21 4.92
CA PRO A 189 -6.80 -27.63 5.48
C PRO A 189 -5.55 -28.16 4.77
N LEU A 190 -4.58 -27.26 4.57
CA LEU A 190 -3.28 -27.59 3.98
C LEU A 190 -2.46 -28.42 4.98
N SER A 191 -1.90 -29.55 4.54
CA SER A 191 -0.83 -30.22 5.28
C SER A 191 0.50 -29.59 4.90
N ILE A 192 1.07 -28.76 5.79
CA ILE A 192 2.31 -28.04 5.53
C ILE A 192 3.51 -28.98 5.39
N LYS A 193 4.52 -28.59 4.62
CA LYS A 193 5.76 -29.34 4.40
C LYS A 193 6.98 -28.45 4.66
N ALA A 194 8.15 -29.08 4.68
CA ALA A 194 9.43 -28.40 4.84
C ALA A 194 9.53 -27.14 3.98
N ARG A 195 10.01 -26.02 4.51
CA ARG A 195 10.15 -24.70 3.90
C ARG A 195 8.87 -23.85 3.88
N GLU A 196 7.68 -24.44 3.83
CA GLU A 196 6.42 -23.71 3.53
C GLU A 196 6.01 -22.73 4.64
N GLY A 197 6.26 -23.07 5.92
CA GLY A 197 6.00 -22.15 7.02
C GLY A 197 6.84 -20.89 6.93
N LEU A 198 8.15 -21.03 6.72
CA LEU A 198 9.05 -19.88 6.61
C LEU A 198 8.72 -19.03 5.37
N ALA A 199 8.39 -19.63 4.23
CA ALA A 199 8.02 -18.89 3.02
C ALA A 199 6.79 -17.99 3.21
N LEU A 200 5.85 -18.41 4.04
CA LEU A 200 4.65 -17.63 4.35
C LEU A 200 4.91 -16.44 5.30
N LEU A 201 6.04 -16.44 6.03
CA LEU A 201 6.32 -15.44 7.06
C LEU A 201 7.41 -14.44 6.67
N SER A 202 8.53 -14.94 6.15
CA SER A 202 9.73 -14.15 5.91
C SER A 202 9.66 -13.38 4.59
N ASN A 203 8.82 -12.33 4.56
CA ASN A 203 8.65 -11.52 3.37
C ASN A 203 7.98 -10.17 3.68
N ALA A 204 8.16 -9.19 2.79
CA ALA A 204 7.60 -7.84 2.85
C ALA A 204 6.18 -7.72 2.22
N SER A 205 5.44 -8.82 2.11
CA SER A 205 4.15 -8.87 1.37
C SER A 205 3.13 -7.84 1.83
N HIS A 206 3.04 -7.57 3.13
CA HIS A 206 2.05 -6.63 3.63
C HIS A 206 2.43 -5.18 3.29
N SER A 207 3.66 -4.78 3.57
CA SER A 207 4.12 -3.40 3.35
C SER A 207 4.07 -3.02 1.87
N ILE A 208 4.50 -3.92 0.98
CA ILE A 208 4.38 -3.73 -0.47
C ILE A 208 2.91 -3.64 -0.86
N GLY A 209 2.08 -4.57 -0.39
CA GLY A 209 0.66 -4.61 -0.71
C GLY A 209 -0.10 -3.35 -0.29
N VAL A 210 0.08 -2.91 0.95
CA VAL A 210 -0.55 -1.69 1.50
C VAL A 210 0.03 -0.43 0.84
N GLY A 211 1.35 -0.42 0.57
CA GLY A 211 2.00 0.66 -0.17
C GLY A 211 1.44 0.83 -1.58
N LEU A 212 1.21 -0.26 -2.31
CA LEU A 212 0.57 -0.23 -3.64
C LEU A 212 -0.86 0.32 -3.60
N LEU A 213 -1.66 -0.09 -2.61
CA LEU A 213 -3.01 0.46 -2.39
C LEU A 213 -2.95 1.96 -2.12
N ALA A 214 -2.00 2.41 -1.28
CA ALA A 214 -1.81 3.82 -0.95
C ALA A 214 -1.40 4.64 -2.17
N VAL A 215 -0.45 4.14 -2.97
CA VAL A 215 0.01 4.81 -4.19
C VAL A 215 -1.12 4.92 -5.22
N TYR A 216 -1.87 3.84 -5.45
CA TYR A 216 -3.04 3.87 -6.34
C TYR A 216 -4.05 4.93 -5.90
N ASP A 217 -4.42 4.93 -4.61
CA ASP A 217 -5.37 5.88 -4.04
C ASP A 217 -4.85 7.33 -4.08
N PHE A 218 -3.55 7.53 -3.86
CA PHE A 218 -2.98 8.87 -3.94
C PHE A 218 -2.96 9.42 -5.36
N ILE A 219 -2.62 8.61 -6.37
CA ILE A 219 -2.69 8.99 -7.78
C ILE A 219 -4.13 9.43 -8.15
N MET A 220 -5.12 8.64 -7.73
CA MET A 220 -6.53 8.98 -7.96
C MET A 220 -6.93 10.26 -7.21
N THR A 221 -6.47 10.41 -5.97
CA THR A 221 -6.73 11.60 -5.15
C THR A 221 -6.14 12.86 -5.79
N MET A 222 -4.93 12.80 -6.34
CA MET A 222 -4.29 13.94 -7.01
C MET A 222 -5.07 14.41 -8.25
N ARG A 223 -5.69 13.49 -9.00
CA ARG A 223 -6.59 13.87 -10.12
C ARG A 223 -7.79 14.68 -9.64
N HIS A 224 -8.40 14.27 -8.53
CA HIS A 224 -9.51 15.01 -7.92
C HIS A 224 -9.02 16.33 -7.27
N ALA A 225 -7.84 16.33 -6.67
CA ALA A 225 -7.25 17.53 -6.08
C ALA A 225 -6.97 18.63 -7.13
N ASP A 226 -6.51 18.25 -8.33
CA ASP A 226 -6.32 19.21 -9.42
C ASP A 226 -7.66 19.85 -9.87
N LEU A 227 -8.72 19.05 -10.02
CA LEU A 227 -10.05 19.55 -10.34
C LEU A 227 -10.61 20.41 -9.21
N CYS A 228 -10.46 19.98 -7.97
CA CYS A 228 -10.85 20.73 -6.79
C CYS A 228 -10.15 22.09 -6.73
N ALA A 229 -8.85 22.13 -7.02
CA ALA A 229 -8.08 23.37 -7.06
C ALA A 229 -8.60 24.35 -8.14
N ALA A 230 -9.03 23.85 -9.30
CA ALA A 230 -9.65 24.69 -10.33
C ALA A 230 -10.98 25.30 -9.83
N LEU A 231 -11.84 24.50 -9.17
CA LEU A 231 -13.08 25.01 -8.55
C LEU A 231 -12.79 26.09 -7.50
N VAL A 232 -11.81 25.84 -6.63
CA VAL A 232 -11.36 26.83 -5.61
C VAL A 232 -10.91 28.13 -6.28
N CYS A 233 -10.17 28.06 -7.39
CA CYS A 233 -9.73 29.24 -8.13
C CYS A 233 -10.92 30.06 -8.65
N GLU A 234 -11.95 29.42 -9.18
CA GLU A 234 -13.16 30.11 -9.64
C GLU A 234 -13.94 30.71 -8.48
N ALA A 235 -14.21 29.93 -7.43
CA ALA A 235 -14.95 30.38 -6.25
C ALA A 235 -14.27 31.61 -5.56
N LEU A 236 -12.94 31.62 -5.50
CA LEU A 236 -12.16 32.74 -4.94
C LEU A 236 -11.91 33.86 -5.96
N ARG A 237 -12.43 33.76 -7.16
CA ARG A 237 -12.20 34.74 -8.26
C ARG A 237 -10.71 35.00 -8.44
N SER A 238 -9.90 33.95 -8.46
CA SER A 238 -8.46 34.00 -8.70
C SER A 238 -8.14 34.26 -10.17
N THR A 239 -6.90 34.57 -10.50
CA THR A 239 -6.43 34.74 -11.88
C THR A 239 -5.48 33.62 -12.28
N ASP A 240 -5.49 33.24 -13.55
CA ASP A 240 -4.60 32.25 -14.17
C ASP A 240 -3.20 32.77 -14.48
N LYS A 241 -2.91 34.07 -14.20
CA LYS A 241 -1.60 34.69 -14.50
C LYS A 241 -0.40 33.95 -13.88
N ALA A 242 -0.60 33.33 -12.72
CA ALA A 242 0.43 32.54 -12.04
C ALA A 242 0.74 31.22 -12.74
N TYR A 243 -0.11 30.79 -13.66
CA TYR A 243 0.00 29.53 -14.43
C TYR A 243 0.53 29.74 -15.85
N ASP A 244 0.90 30.99 -16.22
CA ASP A 244 1.44 31.31 -17.54
C ASP A 244 2.64 30.37 -17.85
N PRO A 245 2.58 29.62 -18.95
CA PRO A 245 3.64 28.67 -19.31
C PRO A 245 5.03 29.30 -19.37
N ARG A 246 5.15 30.55 -19.78
CA ARG A 246 6.43 31.29 -19.83
C ARG A 246 7.04 31.47 -18.43
N LEU A 247 6.19 31.70 -17.41
CA LEU A 247 6.62 31.82 -16.02
C LEU A 247 7.01 30.45 -15.45
N ILE A 248 6.11 29.46 -15.62
CA ILE A 248 6.26 28.11 -15.04
C ILE A 248 7.48 27.40 -15.60
N GLN A 249 7.74 27.52 -16.89
CA GLN A 249 8.91 26.90 -17.54
C GLN A 249 10.24 27.39 -16.99
N LEU A 250 10.33 28.62 -16.49
CA LEU A 250 11.55 29.12 -15.86
C LEU A 250 11.95 28.32 -14.60
N LYS A 251 11.00 27.64 -13.97
CA LYS A 251 11.27 26.75 -12.84
C LYS A 251 11.90 25.41 -13.25
N ASN A 252 11.78 25.03 -14.53
CA ASN A 252 12.32 23.80 -15.11
C ASN A 252 11.90 22.51 -14.39
N HIS A 253 10.67 22.47 -13.86
CA HIS A 253 10.07 21.29 -13.23
C HIS A 253 8.93 20.77 -14.08
N LYS A 254 9.10 19.59 -14.70
CA LYS A 254 8.13 18.96 -15.59
C LYS A 254 6.75 18.82 -14.97
N ASP A 255 6.66 18.21 -13.78
CA ASP A 255 5.39 17.92 -13.11
C ASP A 255 4.63 19.20 -12.70
N THR A 256 5.38 20.27 -12.37
CA THR A 256 4.83 21.62 -12.14
C THR A 256 4.23 22.19 -13.43
N SER A 257 4.92 22.06 -14.54
CA SER A 257 4.45 22.52 -15.86
C SER A 257 3.19 21.76 -16.28
N GLU A 258 3.18 20.43 -16.19
CA GLU A 258 2.01 19.61 -16.51
C GLU A 258 0.78 19.98 -15.65
N THR A 259 0.98 20.30 -14.37
CA THR A 259 -0.10 20.73 -13.48
C THR A 259 -0.63 22.11 -13.87
N ALA A 260 0.24 23.07 -14.17
CA ALA A 260 -0.18 24.41 -14.63
C ALA A 260 -0.93 24.34 -15.97
N GLU A 261 -0.44 23.55 -16.91
CA GLU A 261 -1.11 23.31 -18.21
C GLU A 261 -2.50 22.71 -18.02
N PHE A 262 -2.64 21.74 -17.12
CA PHE A 262 -3.93 21.15 -16.78
C PHE A 262 -4.90 22.21 -16.24
N LEU A 263 -4.47 23.03 -15.28
CA LEU A 263 -5.30 24.11 -14.71
C LEU A 263 -5.70 25.13 -15.78
N CYS A 264 -4.76 25.58 -16.61
CA CYS A 264 -5.06 26.47 -17.72
C CYS A 264 -6.10 25.89 -18.67
N LYS A 265 -5.99 24.58 -18.95
CA LYS A 265 -6.93 23.88 -19.85
C LYS A 265 -8.34 23.79 -19.25
N VAL A 266 -8.45 23.46 -17.97
CA VAL A 266 -9.75 23.33 -17.29
C VAL A 266 -10.42 24.68 -17.10
N LEU A 267 -9.66 25.73 -16.79
CA LEU A 267 -10.14 27.09 -16.57
C LEU A 267 -10.34 27.90 -17.88
N ASN A 268 -9.98 27.31 -19.03
CA ASN A 268 -10.10 28.00 -20.31
C ASN A 268 -11.57 28.26 -20.67
N GLY A 269 -11.88 29.50 -21.01
CA GLY A 269 -13.25 29.94 -21.36
C GLY A 269 -14.10 30.32 -20.15
N SER A 270 -13.59 30.20 -18.92
CA SER A 270 -14.31 30.69 -17.74
C SER A 270 -14.50 32.21 -17.75
N GLU A 271 -15.76 32.66 -17.65
CA GLU A 271 -16.11 34.09 -17.54
C GLU A 271 -15.56 34.67 -16.23
N ILE A 272 -15.63 33.91 -15.12
CA ILE A 272 -15.13 34.31 -13.81
C ILE A 272 -13.62 34.60 -13.88
N MET A 273 -12.85 33.71 -14.51
CA MET A 273 -11.40 33.89 -14.68
C MET A 273 -11.07 35.12 -15.53
N ASN A 274 -11.82 35.36 -16.60
CA ASN A 274 -11.64 36.53 -17.49
C ASN A 274 -11.89 37.85 -16.72
N GLU A 275 -12.96 37.93 -15.96
CA GLU A 275 -13.24 39.08 -15.08
C GLU A 275 -12.18 39.28 -14.02
N SER A 276 -11.72 38.19 -13.42
CA SER A 276 -10.78 38.20 -12.30
C SER A 276 -9.40 38.72 -12.68
N ARG A 277 -8.99 38.62 -13.95
CA ARG A 277 -7.67 39.09 -14.43
C ARG A 277 -7.38 40.57 -14.15
N THR A 278 -8.42 41.39 -13.95
CA THR A 278 -8.28 42.83 -13.69
C THR A 278 -8.49 43.20 -12.23
N LEU A 279 -8.96 42.28 -11.39
CA LEU A 279 -9.31 42.56 -9.99
C LEU A 279 -8.10 42.84 -9.11
N ARG A 280 -6.99 42.19 -9.38
CA ARG A 280 -5.77 42.24 -8.53
C ARG A 280 -4.50 42.17 -9.37
N VAL A 281 -3.43 42.75 -8.86
CA VAL A 281 -2.10 42.59 -9.45
C VAL A 281 -1.63 41.16 -9.29
N GLN A 282 -1.92 40.56 -8.12
CA GLN A 282 -1.50 39.21 -7.76
C GLN A 282 -2.47 38.60 -6.76
N ASP A 283 -2.77 37.31 -6.90
CA ASP A 283 -3.58 36.56 -5.95
C ASP A 283 -2.82 36.18 -4.68
N SER A 284 -3.54 35.67 -3.70
CA SER A 284 -2.95 35.07 -2.52
C SER A 284 -2.13 33.83 -2.87
N MET A 285 -1.18 33.47 -2.01
CA MET A 285 -0.22 32.40 -2.28
C MET A 285 -0.90 31.04 -2.48
N ASN A 286 -1.98 30.75 -1.77
CA ASN A 286 -2.67 29.46 -1.79
C ASN A 286 -3.19 29.05 -3.16
N THR A 287 -3.59 30.00 -4.03
CA THR A 287 -3.98 29.69 -5.41
C THR A 287 -2.77 29.70 -6.34
N ARG A 288 -1.82 30.62 -6.18
CA ARG A 288 -0.63 30.70 -7.04
C ARG A 288 0.33 29.53 -6.92
N ILE A 289 0.39 28.88 -5.73
CA ILE A 289 1.35 27.82 -5.42
C ILE A 289 0.85 26.42 -5.86
N ILE A 290 -0.40 26.28 -6.25
CA ILE A 290 -1.01 24.99 -6.61
C ILE A 290 -0.11 24.15 -7.54
N PRO A 291 0.39 24.67 -8.69
CA PRO A 291 1.21 23.85 -9.59
C PRO A 291 2.51 23.35 -8.93
N HIS A 292 3.06 24.11 -8.01
CA HIS A 292 4.31 23.75 -7.33
C HIS A 292 4.10 22.65 -6.30
N VAL A 293 3.07 22.76 -5.46
CA VAL A 293 2.75 21.76 -4.44
C VAL A 293 2.28 20.46 -5.09
N HIS A 294 1.29 20.54 -5.99
CA HIS A 294 0.78 19.36 -6.68
C HIS A 294 1.84 18.72 -7.59
N GLY A 295 2.65 19.52 -8.30
CA GLY A 295 3.73 19.02 -9.13
C GLY A 295 4.79 18.29 -8.33
N ALA A 296 5.21 18.82 -7.17
CA ALA A 296 6.15 18.14 -6.29
C ALA A 296 5.59 16.81 -5.76
N ALA A 297 4.32 16.78 -5.36
CA ALA A 297 3.64 15.56 -4.90
C ALA A 297 3.50 14.52 -6.04
N LYS A 298 3.21 14.95 -7.26
CA LYS A 298 3.17 14.07 -8.45
C LYS A 298 4.52 13.46 -8.77
N ARG A 299 5.61 14.22 -8.62
CA ARG A 299 6.96 13.69 -8.76
C ARG A 299 7.25 12.62 -7.71
N MET A 300 6.92 12.91 -6.46
CA MET A 300 7.11 11.95 -5.36
C MET A 300 6.34 10.64 -5.59
N VAL A 301 5.07 10.73 -5.97
CA VAL A 301 4.28 9.52 -6.23
C VAL A 301 4.78 8.75 -7.45
N THR A 302 5.32 9.41 -8.46
CA THR A 302 5.93 8.73 -9.62
C THR A 302 7.13 7.90 -9.19
N GLN A 303 8.03 8.46 -8.40
CA GLN A 303 9.21 7.75 -7.91
C GLN A 303 8.82 6.59 -6.98
N THR A 304 7.84 6.80 -6.08
CA THR A 304 7.33 5.75 -5.22
C THR A 304 6.62 4.65 -6.02
N TYR A 305 5.86 5.01 -7.05
CA TYR A 305 5.23 4.07 -7.96
C TYR A 305 6.25 3.18 -8.65
N ASP A 306 7.32 3.77 -9.21
CA ASP A 306 8.37 3.02 -9.91
C ASP A 306 9.04 2.01 -8.95
N ALA A 307 9.41 2.45 -7.74
CA ALA A 307 10.00 1.59 -6.72
C ALA A 307 9.05 0.45 -6.30
N LEU A 308 7.78 0.74 -6.03
CA LEU A 308 6.80 -0.28 -5.65
C LEU A 308 6.46 -1.24 -6.79
N MET A 309 6.53 -0.79 -8.05
CA MET A 309 6.33 -1.68 -9.21
C MET A 309 7.51 -2.63 -9.44
N GLU A 310 8.73 -2.24 -9.04
CA GLU A 310 9.87 -3.16 -8.99
C GLU A 310 9.63 -4.23 -7.93
N GLU A 311 9.24 -3.84 -6.72
CA GLU A 311 8.93 -4.76 -5.61
C GLU A 311 7.73 -5.67 -5.90
N LEU A 312 6.66 -5.16 -6.52
CA LEU A 312 5.51 -5.98 -6.95
C LEU A 312 5.94 -7.19 -7.79
N ASN A 313 7.01 -7.02 -8.56
CA ASN A 313 7.51 -8.02 -9.49
C ASN A 313 8.80 -8.72 -9.02
N ALA A 314 9.26 -8.46 -7.79
CA ALA A 314 10.47 -9.02 -7.22
C ALA A 314 10.27 -10.40 -6.56
N VAL A 315 11.37 -11.01 -6.17
CA VAL A 315 11.45 -12.16 -5.27
C VAL A 315 12.02 -11.67 -3.95
N PHE A 316 11.18 -11.61 -2.93
CA PHE A 316 11.58 -11.23 -1.58
C PHE A 316 11.41 -12.43 -0.65
N ASP A 317 12.42 -13.27 -0.59
CA ASP A 317 12.44 -14.49 0.22
C ASP A 317 13.85 -14.85 0.65
N ASN A 318 13.98 -15.69 1.66
CA ASN A 318 15.22 -16.27 2.17
C ASN A 318 14.94 -17.62 2.85
N PRO A 319 15.64 -18.70 2.43
CA PRO A 319 16.54 -18.83 1.28
C PRO A 319 15.83 -18.82 -0.06
N VAL A 320 16.58 -18.55 -1.14
CA VAL A 320 16.11 -18.72 -2.52
C VAL A 320 16.79 -19.92 -3.18
N PHE A 321 16.10 -20.55 -4.13
CA PHE A 321 16.56 -21.76 -4.85
C PHE A 321 16.66 -21.45 -6.34
N LEU A 322 17.86 -21.51 -6.88
CA LEU A 322 18.12 -21.29 -8.29
C LEU A 322 17.82 -22.54 -9.13
N ALA A 323 17.69 -22.35 -10.43
CA ALA A 323 17.34 -23.43 -11.37
C ALA A 323 18.41 -24.53 -11.45
N ASP A 324 19.66 -24.24 -11.10
CA ASP A 324 20.77 -25.21 -11.05
C ASP A 324 20.80 -26.03 -9.74
N GLY A 325 19.85 -25.83 -8.85
CA GLY A 325 19.76 -26.49 -7.55
C GLY A 325 20.49 -25.78 -6.42
N THR A 326 21.14 -24.65 -6.67
CA THR A 326 21.84 -23.89 -5.64
C THR A 326 20.85 -23.22 -4.70
N ALA A 327 21.01 -23.44 -3.39
CA ALA A 327 20.32 -22.69 -2.34
C ALA A 327 21.20 -21.52 -1.88
N LEU A 328 20.66 -20.30 -1.95
CA LEU A 328 21.35 -19.09 -1.50
C LEU A 328 20.61 -18.48 -0.31
N MET A 329 21.37 -18.16 0.73
CA MET A 329 20.90 -17.44 1.91
C MET A 329 21.34 -16.00 1.81
N GLY A 330 20.40 -15.06 1.90
CA GLY A 330 20.64 -13.63 1.74
C GLY A 330 19.58 -12.80 2.45
N SER A 331 19.43 -11.54 2.04
CA SER A 331 18.50 -10.58 2.62
C SER A 331 17.50 -10.03 1.59
N ASN A 332 17.08 -10.83 0.62
CA ASN A 332 16.10 -10.39 -0.40
C ASN A 332 14.71 -10.06 0.18
N TRP A 333 14.48 -10.38 1.45
CA TRP A 333 13.30 -9.97 2.21
C TRP A 333 13.39 -8.54 2.74
N ASP A 334 14.54 -7.87 2.61
CA ASP A 334 14.73 -6.48 3.04
C ASP A 334 13.76 -5.53 2.31
N ALA A 335 13.18 -4.60 3.05
CA ALA A 335 12.19 -3.67 2.55
C ALA A 335 12.56 -2.19 2.83
N THR A 336 13.86 -1.90 2.94
CA THR A 336 14.38 -0.52 3.13
C THR A 336 13.87 0.42 2.04
N THR A 337 13.80 -0.05 0.80
CA THR A 337 13.23 0.72 -0.33
C THR A 337 11.79 1.14 -0.02
N ILE A 338 10.95 0.21 0.43
CA ILE A 338 9.54 0.49 0.74
C ILE A 338 9.42 1.49 1.87
N GLU A 339 10.20 1.31 2.94
CA GLU A 339 10.22 2.21 4.09
C GLU A 339 10.52 3.65 3.65
N LEU A 340 11.60 3.88 2.92
CA LEU A 340 12.05 5.20 2.50
C LEU A 340 11.07 5.89 1.54
N TYR A 341 10.55 5.16 0.55
CA TYR A 341 9.62 5.72 -0.42
C TYR A 341 8.22 5.98 0.16
N CYS A 342 7.73 5.11 1.05
CA CYS A 342 6.46 5.35 1.75
C CYS A 342 6.54 6.55 2.70
N ASP A 343 7.60 6.69 3.49
CA ASP A 343 7.83 7.84 4.35
C ASP A 343 7.93 9.14 3.55
N SER A 344 8.70 9.13 2.47
CA SER A 344 8.86 10.30 1.61
C SER A 344 7.54 10.73 0.96
N LEU A 345 6.73 9.77 0.52
CA LEU A 345 5.42 10.05 -0.05
C LEU A 345 4.43 10.56 1.02
N ALA A 346 4.49 10.07 2.25
CA ALA A 346 3.65 10.56 3.35
C ALA A 346 3.90 12.05 3.65
N ILE A 347 5.16 12.51 3.53
CA ILE A 347 5.51 13.94 3.63
C ILE A 347 4.89 14.74 2.47
N ALA A 348 4.90 14.20 1.25
CA ALA A 348 4.26 14.86 0.11
C ALA A 348 2.72 14.92 0.27
N VAL A 349 2.09 13.88 0.82
CA VAL A 349 0.66 13.88 1.20
C VAL A 349 0.34 15.01 2.17
N MET A 350 1.21 15.23 3.18
CA MET A 350 1.07 16.32 4.14
C MET A 350 1.11 17.70 3.47
N ASP A 351 1.97 17.91 2.47
CA ASP A 351 2.04 19.21 1.77
C ASP A 351 0.78 19.49 0.95
N VAL A 352 0.21 18.47 0.29
CA VAL A 352 -1.09 18.62 -0.38
C VAL A 352 -2.21 18.88 0.63
N ALA A 353 -2.19 18.20 1.79
CA ALA A 353 -3.18 18.39 2.84
C ALA A 353 -3.16 19.81 3.42
N LYS A 354 -1.96 20.38 3.64
CA LYS A 354 -1.82 21.80 4.07
C LYS A 354 -2.50 22.77 3.10
N LEU A 355 -2.25 22.57 1.81
CA LEU A 355 -2.85 23.43 0.78
C LEU A 355 -4.38 23.25 0.73
N THR A 356 -4.86 22.02 0.85
CA THR A 356 -6.29 21.68 0.83
C THR A 356 -7.02 22.30 2.02
N GLU A 357 -6.42 22.28 3.21
CA GLU A 357 -7.00 22.93 4.41
C GLU A 357 -7.12 24.45 4.23
N VAL A 358 -6.04 25.10 3.79
CA VAL A 358 -6.04 26.56 3.53
C VAL A 358 -7.09 26.94 2.49
N HIS A 359 -7.41 26.09 1.51
CA HIS A 359 -8.48 26.34 0.57
C HIS A 359 -9.85 26.38 1.26
N VAL A 360 -10.12 25.46 2.19
CA VAL A 360 -11.38 25.46 2.96
C VAL A 360 -11.45 26.69 3.87
N GLU A 361 -10.37 26.99 4.61
CA GLU A 361 -10.29 28.19 5.46
C GLU A 361 -10.67 29.45 4.68
N ARG A 362 -10.06 29.66 3.51
CA ARG A 362 -10.31 30.84 2.71
C ARG A 362 -11.73 30.93 2.14
N LEU A 363 -12.31 29.80 1.74
CA LEU A 363 -13.67 29.78 1.21
C LEU A 363 -14.71 30.15 2.26
N VAL A 364 -14.55 29.68 3.49
CA VAL A 364 -15.53 29.90 4.58
C VAL A 364 -15.37 31.26 5.29
N ASP A 365 -14.22 31.93 5.16
CA ASP A 365 -13.97 33.24 5.73
C ASP A 365 -14.45 34.35 4.78
N PRO A 366 -15.46 35.16 5.16
CA PRO A 366 -15.99 36.22 4.31
C PRO A 366 -14.99 37.33 4.00
N HIS A 367 -14.02 37.58 4.88
CA HIS A 367 -12.99 38.61 4.68
C HIS A 367 -11.94 38.17 3.64
N LEU A 368 -11.76 36.86 3.44
CA LEU A 368 -10.79 36.31 2.51
C LEU A 368 -11.41 35.95 1.15
N SER A 369 -12.64 35.45 1.14
CA SER A 369 -13.34 35.03 -0.07
C SER A 369 -14.23 36.10 -0.71
N GLY A 370 -14.78 37.00 0.12
CA GLY A 370 -15.87 37.89 -0.29
C GLY A 370 -17.22 37.18 -0.43
N LEU A 371 -17.31 35.92 -0.05
CA LEU A 371 -18.53 35.11 -0.02
C LEU A 371 -19.25 35.26 1.33
N PRO A 372 -20.52 34.83 1.47
CA PRO A 372 -21.19 34.81 2.76
C PRO A 372 -20.41 34.00 3.81
N ALA A 373 -20.39 34.49 5.06
CA ALA A 373 -19.70 33.78 6.16
C ALA A 373 -20.14 32.32 6.22
N PHE A 374 -19.17 31.41 6.28
CA PHE A 374 -19.37 29.96 6.28
C PHE A 374 -20.25 29.42 5.14
N LEU A 375 -20.31 30.17 4.03
CA LEU A 375 -21.05 29.84 2.80
C LEU A 375 -22.56 29.59 3.04
N VAL A 376 -23.17 30.35 3.94
CA VAL A 376 -24.57 30.13 4.33
C VAL A 376 -25.40 31.40 4.24
N LYS A 377 -26.69 31.25 3.90
CA LYS A 377 -27.67 32.34 4.00
C LYS A 377 -28.00 32.63 5.46
N ASN A 378 -28.18 33.90 5.80
CA ASN A 378 -28.47 34.38 7.15
C ASN A 378 -27.42 33.89 8.18
N PRO A 379 -26.14 34.26 8.02
CA PRO A 379 -25.10 33.93 8.98
C PRO A 379 -25.46 34.49 10.37
N GLY A 380 -25.11 33.78 11.41
CA GLY A 380 -25.52 34.04 12.78
C GLY A 380 -26.76 33.24 13.20
N LEU A 381 -27.79 33.14 12.35
CA LEU A 381 -28.88 32.18 12.56
C LEU A 381 -28.45 30.79 12.11
N ASN A 382 -27.68 30.70 11.03
CA ASN A 382 -27.14 29.47 10.44
C ASN A 382 -25.61 29.47 10.49
N ASN A 383 -25.01 28.31 10.68
CA ASN A 383 -23.56 28.15 10.82
C ASN A 383 -22.88 27.56 9.59
N GLY A 384 -23.65 27.08 8.58
CA GLY A 384 -23.13 26.55 7.33
C GLY A 384 -21.96 25.56 7.50
N TYR A 385 -20.85 25.81 6.81
CA TYR A 385 -19.66 24.98 6.82
C TYR A 385 -18.64 25.34 7.93
N MET A 386 -19.02 26.09 8.96
CA MET A 386 -18.12 26.47 10.07
C MET A 386 -17.35 25.24 10.61
N ILE A 387 -18.07 24.18 10.96
CA ILE A 387 -17.47 22.98 11.59
C ILE A 387 -16.76 22.09 10.58
N LEU A 388 -17.05 22.22 9.29
CA LEU A 388 -16.32 21.48 8.26
C LEU A 388 -14.84 21.88 8.24
N GLN A 389 -14.51 23.15 8.43
CA GLN A 389 -13.13 23.63 8.57
C GLN A 389 -12.43 23.04 9.80
N TYR A 390 -13.13 22.90 10.93
CA TYR A 390 -12.56 22.22 12.11
C TYR A 390 -12.19 20.76 11.79
N VAL A 391 -13.02 20.07 10.99
CA VAL A 391 -12.74 18.69 10.59
C VAL A 391 -11.54 18.62 9.67
N THR A 392 -11.41 19.52 8.69
CA THR A 392 -10.23 19.54 7.80
C THR A 392 -8.95 19.88 8.55
N ALA A 393 -8.98 20.82 9.50
CA ALA A 393 -7.85 21.13 10.36
C ALA A 393 -7.46 19.95 11.28
N GLY A 394 -8.45 19.24 11.84
CA GLY A 394 -8.21 18.02 12.62
C GLY A 394 -7.58 16.90 11.79
N LEU A 395 -8.07 16.67 10.56
CA LEU A 395 -7.48 15.69 9.64
C LEU A 395 -6.05 16.07 9.22
N LEU A 396 -5.77 17.36 9.04
CA LEU A 396 -4.43 17.87 8.78
C LEU A 396 -3.48 17.54 9.95
N ALA A 397 -3.91 17.77 11.19
CA ALA A 397 -3.12 17.44 12.38
C ALA A 397 -2.83 15.92 12.47
N ASP A 398 -3.82 15.09 12.16
CA ASP A 398 -3.63 13.64 12.10
C ASP A 398 -2.63 13.23 11.01
N ILE A 399 -2.71 13.83 9.82
CA ILE A 399 -1.76 13.57 8.72
C ILE A 399 -0.34 13.99 9.12
N ALA A 400 -0.19 15.10 9.86
CA ALA A 400 1.12 15.55 10.33
C ALA A 400 1.81 14.50 11.22
N LEU A 401 1.06 13.82 12.10
CA LEU A 401 1.58 12.72 12.91
C LEU A 401 1.96 11.51 12.05
N LEU A 402 1.13 11.18 11.05
CA LEU A 402 1.37 10.06 10.13
C LEU A 402 2.55 10.31 9.16
N ALA A 403 2.92 11.56 8.91
CA ALA A 403 4.06 11.93 8.08
C ALA A 403 5.40 11.95 8.86
N SER A 404 5.41 11.50 10.12
CA SER A 404 6.64 11.32 10.88
C SER A 404 7.36 10.06 10.38
N PRO A 405 8.62 10.16 9.86
CA PRO A 405 9.27 9.04 9.20
C PRO A 405 9.52 7.87 10.15
N ALA A 406 9.09 6.68 9.75
CA ALA A 406 9.36 5.43 10.46
C ALA A 406 10.84 5.01 10.34
N ALA A 407 11.47 5.34 9.23
CA ALA A 407 12.88 5.04 8.92
C ALA A 407 13.89 5.69 9.91
N CYS A 408 13.47 6.67 10.67
CA CYS A 408 14.32 7.32 11.69
C CYS A 408 14.51 6.49 12.97
N PHE A 409 13.93 5.29 13.03
CA PHE A 409 13.99 4.42 14.22
C PHE A 409 14.66 3.10 13.92
N ASN A 410 15.40 2.56 14.89
CA ASN A 410 16.00 1.23 14.81
C ASN A 410 15.85 0.47 16.13
N ALA A 411 15.78 -0.85 16.04
CA ALA A 411 15.89 -1.78 17.19
C ALA A 411 16.67 -3.02 16.76
N ALA A 412 17.46 -3.58 17.68
CA ALA A 412 18.06 -4.89 17.48
C ALA A 412 17.09 -5.98 17.97
N VAL A 413 16.83 -6.97 17.14
CA VAL A 413 15.93 -8.10 17.46
C VAL A 413 16.62 -9.42 17.18
N SER A 414 15.95 -10.55 17.50
CA SER A 414 16.48 -11.90 17.26
C SER A 414 17.89 -12.11 17.88
N ALA A 415 18.06 -11.70 19.15
CA ALA A 415 19.34 -11.77 19.87
C ALA A 415 20.50 -11.04 19.13
N GLY A 416 20.19 -9.95 18.42
CA GLY A 416 21.17 -9.17 17.66
C GLY A 416 21.48 -9.69 16.27
N GLN A 417 20.83 -10.76 15.82
CA GLN A 417 20.96 -11.29 14.45
C GLN A 417 20.37 -10.35 13.40
N GLU A 418 19.38 -9.54 13.79
CA GLU A 418 18.67 -8.60 12.91
C GLU A 418 18.88 -7.18 13.44
N SER A 419 19.92 -6.51 12.92
CA SER A 419 20.27 -5.12 13.23
C SER A 419 21.22 -4.56 12.15
N PRO A 420 20.89 -3.43 11.48
CA PRO A 420 19.62 -2.69 11.62
C PRO A 420 18.42 -3.48 11.10
N ILE A 421 17.22 -3.08 11.51
CA ILE A 421 15.96 -3.60 10.98
C ILE A 421 15.05 -2.45 10.54
N TYR A 422 14.40 -2.61 9.40
CA TYR A 422 13.51 -1.63 8.80
C TYR A 422 12.10 -1.68 9.41
N ARG A 423 11.36 -0.57 9.24
CA ARG A 423 9.98 -0.40 9.68
C ARG A 423 9.02 -0.12 8.52
N ASP A 424 9.23 -0.84 7.43
CA ASP A 424 8.48 -0.78 6.17
C ASP A 424 6.98 -0.86 6.38
N ASP A 425 6.54 -1.77 7.23
CA ASP A 425 5.13 -1.96 7.55
C ASP A 425 4.52 -0.73 8.24
N THR A 426 5.26 -0.09 9.14
CA THR A 426 4.81 1.15 9.78
C THR A 426 4.70 2.27 8.75
N ALA A 427 5.71 2.45 7.90
CA ALA A 427 5.74 3.48 6.85
C ALA A 427 4.57 3.29 5.86
N ALA A 428 4.35 2.08 5.38
CA ALA A 428 3.25 1.77 4.45
C ALA A 428 1.86 2.02 5.07
N ARG A 429 1.63 1.61 6.32
CA ARG A 429 0.36 1.85 7.03
C ARG A 429 0.13 3.33 7.32
N GLN A 430 1.17 4.08 7.71
CA GLN A 430 1.10 5.53 7.90
C GLN A 430 0.73 6.22 6.59
N LEU A 431 1.41 5.89 5.49
CA LEU A 431 1.09 6.42 4.17
C LEU A 431 -0.36 6.13 3.78
N TYR A 432 -0.81 4.86 3.91
CA TYR A 432 -2.18 4.48 3.56
C TYR A 432 -3.20 5.28 4.36
N ALA A 433 -3.02 5.40 5.68
CA ALA A 433 -3.91 6.17 6.54
C ALA A 433 -3.91 7.68 6.20
N ALA A 434 -2.76 8.26 5.90
CA ALA A 434 -2.62 9.66 5.49
C ALA A 434 -3.37 9.93 4.18
N VAL A 435 -3.22 9.05 3.18
CA VAL A 435 -3.92 9.15 1.89
C VAL A 435 -5.44 9.07 2.07
N GLN A 436 -5.94 8.15 2.91
CA GLN A 436 -7.39 8.05 3.18
C GLN A 436 -7.94 9.32 3.84
N LYS A 437 -7.17 9.99 4.70
CA LYS A 437 -7.55 11.27 5.31
C LYS A 437 -7.54 12.40 4.28
N LEU A 438 -6.51 12.49 3.44
CA LEU A 438 -6.43 13.47 2.34
C LEU A 438 -7.60 13.34 1.37
N ARG A 439 -7.99 12.13 0.99
CA ARG A 439 -9.18 11.90 0.12
C ARG A 439 -10.44 12.53 0.70
N ARG A 440 -10.65 12.40 2.02
CA ARG A 440 -11.78 13.04 2.71
C ARG A 440 -11.66 14.56 2.67
N MET A 441 -10.48 15.13 2.92
CA MET A 441 -10.23 16.57 2.86
C MET A 441 -10.52 17.13 1.45
N VAL A 442 -10.02 16.48 0.39
CA VAL A 442 -10.30 16.89 -1.00
C VAL A 442 -11.80 16.85 -1.30
N SER A 443 -12.51 15.79 -0.86
CA SER A 443 -13.97 15.71 -1.03
C SER A 443 -14.71 16.83 -0.30
N MET A 444 -14.30 17.17 0.92
CA MET A 444 -14.87 18.28 1.69
C MET A 444 -14.63 19.62 0.99
N THR A 445 -13.43 19.84 0.47
CA THR A 445 -13.09 21.06 -0.27
C THR A 445 -13.91 21.19 -1.54
N MET A 446 -14.13 20.10 -2.28
CA MET A 446 -15.01 20.11 -3.46
C MET A 446 -16.46 20.46 -3.12
N MET A 447 -16.92 20.16 -1.90
CA MET A 447 -18.28 20.53 -1.44
C MET A 447 -18.38 22.02 -1.07
N THR A 448 -17.28 22.66 -0.74
CA THR A 448 -17.22 24.08 -0.34
C THR A 448 -16.93 25.02 -1.50
N ALA A 449 -16.27 24.52 -2.53
CA ALA A 449 -15.95 25.28 -3.75
C ALA A 449 -17.08 25.15 -4.79
#